data_cf3fab796ea33e5d0a1cc1de976dfe1e
#
_entry.id   cf3fab796ea33e5d0a1cc1de976dfe1e
#
_cell.length_a   1.000
_cell.length_b   1.000
_cell.length_c   1.000
_cell.angle_alpha   90.00
_cell.angle_beta   90.00
_cell.angle_gamma   90.00
#
_symmetry.space_group_name_H-M   'P 1'
#
loop_
_entity.id
_entity.type
_entity.pdbx_description
1 polymer ?
#
loop_
_entity_poly.entity_id
_entity_poly.type
_entity_poly.pdbx_seq_one_letter_code
_entity_poly.pdbx_strand_id
1 'polypeptide(L)'
;MLTKISTRQVFFISLASTMISATMKRFIVATILTLVIVGVLAYFMPRDFQAYLTKFDSRATVTIYCRQTNLVGVDMGCGFKVECSADNFLQSLSECSSVDGISVSFEGEYQDVSQLREFFRLQVSSVYEQDGLYVICGKSPRIRSGIFDGGNVVNLQIAYKDGVVHLGSPLILGDY
;
A
#
# COMPACT_ATOMS: atom_id res chain seq x y z
N MET A 1 -47.32 54.97 -9.36
CA MET A 1 -46.24 55.27 -10.30
C MET A 1 -45.45 53.97 -10.57
N LEU A 2 -45.85 53.27 -11.61
CA LEU A 2 -45.23 51.96 -11.99
C LEU A 2 -44.05 52.27 -12.91
N THR A 3 -42.83 52.06 -12.41
CA THR A 3 -41.60 52.19 -13.19
C THR A 3 -41.56 51.12 -14.25
N LYS A 4 -41.66 51.51 -15.51
CA LYS A 4 -41.51 50.64 -16.69
C LYS A 4 -40.06 50.11 -16.70
N ILE A 5 -39.82 48.87 -16.26
CA ILE A 5 -38.56 48.19 -16.43
C ILE A 5 -38.31 48.01 -17.94
N SER A 6 -37.23 48.60 -18.44
CA SER A 6 -36.89 48.58 -19.87
C SER A 6 -36.59 47.14 -20.29
N THR A 7 -37.14 46.71 -21.42
CA THR A 7 -36.89 45.38 -22.00
C THR A 7 -35.39 45.04 -22.16
N ARG A 8 -34.55 46.08 -22.31
CA ARG A 8 -33.07 45.94 -22.30
C ARG A 8 -32.52 45.47 -20.97
N GLN A 9 -33.05 45.95 -19.83
CA GLN A 9 -32.57 45.54 -18.50
C GLN A 9 -32.90 44.08 -18.20
N VAL A 10 -34.10 43.62 -18.62
CA VAL A 10 -34.48 42.21 -18.44
C VAL A 10 -33.59 41.28 -19.27
N PHE A 11 -33.25 41.72 -20.50
CA PHE A 11 -32.33 40.93 -21.36
C PHE A 11 -30.90 40.81 -20.81
N PHE A 12 -30.35 41.90 -20.26
CA PHE A 12 -29.04 41.89 -19.61
C PHE A 12 -29.00 41.01 -18.36
N ILE A 13 -30.04 41.03 -17.53
CA ILE A 13 -30.13 40.18 -16.33
C ILE A 13 -30.22 38.70 -16.71
N SER A 14 -30.99 38.38 -17.75
CA SER A 14 -31.11 37.01 -18.28
C SER A 14 -29.81 36.51 -18.87
N LEU A 15 -29.07 37.32 -19.62
CA LEU A 15 -27.76 36.95 -20.19
C LEU A 15 -26.70 36.76 -19.11
N ALA A 16 -26.64 37.62 -18.10
CA ALA A 16 -25.73 37.51 -16.97
C ALA A 16 -26.02 36.25 -16.14
N SER A 17 -27.29 35.94 -15.90
CA SER A 17 -27.69 34.71 -15.18
C SER A 17 -27.29 33.43 -15.93
N THR A 18 -27.47 33.38 -17.28
CA THR A 18 -27.05 32.23 -18.08
C THR A 18 -25.51 32.08 -18.14
N MET A 19 -24.78 33.17 -18.24
CA MET A 19 -23.30 33.14 -18.23
C MET A 19 -22.74 32.69 -16.86
N ILE A 20 -23.31 33.19 -15.77
CA ILE A 20 -22.94 32.76 -14.40
C ILE A 20 -23.23 31.26 -14.22
N SER A 21 -24.36 30.78 -14.67
CA SER A 21 -24.75 29.37 -14.65
C SER A 21 -23.80 28.49 -15.48
N ALA A 22 -23.39 28.93 -16.65
CA ALA A 22 -22.45 28.20 -17.52
C ALA A 22 -21.05 28.14 -16.88
N THR A 23 -20.58 29.25 -16.32
CA THR A 23 -19.28 29.31 -15.64
C THR A 23 -19.27 28.42 -14.40
N MET A 24 -20.34 28.45 -13.60
CA MET A 24 -20.49 27.61 -12.42
C MET A 24 -20.50 26.10 -12.78
N LYS A 25 -21.20 25.73 -13.84
CA LYS A 25 -21.18 24.33 -14.34
C LYS A 25 -19.79 23.90 -14.77
N ARG A 26 -19.06 24.74 -15.49
CA ARG A 26 -17.66 24.45 -15.89
C ARG A 26 -16.74 24.29 -14.68
N PHE A 27 -16.92 25.14 -13.67
CA PHE A 27 -16.15 25.05 -12.42
C PHE A 27 -16.44 23.74 -11.68
N ILE A 28 -17.71 23.35 -11.53
CA ILE A 28 -18.11 22.08 -10.90
C ILE A 28 -17.51 20.89 -11.65
N VAL A 29 -17.62 20.85 -12.98
CA VAL A 29 -17.05 19.77 -13.79
C VAL A 29 -15.53 19.70 -13.64
N ALA A 30 -14.84 20.84 -13.67
CA ALA A 30 -13.40 20.88 -13.48
C ALA A 30 -12.99 20.37 -12.08
N THR A 31 -13.72 20.76 -11.04
CA THR A 31 -13.49 20.29 -9.66
C THR A 31 -13.68 18.78 -9.53
N ILE A 32 -14.77 18.23 -10.08
CA ILE A 32 -15.03 16.79 -10.09
C ILE A 32 -13.93 16.05 -10.83
N LEU A 33 -13.54 16.53 -12.02
CA LEU A 33 -12.46 15.93 -12.80
C LEU A 33 -11.14 15.92 -12.04
N THR A 34 -10.80 17.03 -11.38
CA THR A 34 -9.59 17.13 -10.52
C THR A 34 -9.65 16.12 -9.39
N LEU A 35 -10.78 16.00 -8.68
CA LEU A 35 -10.95 15.03 -7.59
C LEU A 35 -10.82 13.59 -8.09
N VAL A 36 -11.37 13.27 -9.26
CA VAL A 36 -11.23 11.95 -9.88
C VAL A 36 -9.76 11.68 -10.21
N ILE A 37 -9.06 12.63 -10.84
CA ILE A 37 -7.64 12.49 -11.17
C ILE A 37 -6.80 12.30 -9.91
N VAL A 38 -7.00 13.11 -8.87
CA VAL A 38 -6.30 12.98 -7.59
C VAL A 38 -6.59 11.63 -6.94
N GLY A 39 -7.84 11.17 -6.94
CA GLY A 39 -8.23 9.86 -6.43
C GLY A 39 -7.55 8.71 -7.20
N VAL A 40 -7.50 8.78 -8.52
CA VAL A 40 -6.79 7.80 -9.36
C VAL A 40 -5.30 7.82 -9.07
N LEU A 41 -4.66 9.00 -9.01
CA LEU A 41 -3.25 9.11 -8.70
C LEU A 41 -2.94 8.55 -7.30
N ALA A 42 -3.75 8.88 -6.28
CA ALA A 42 -3.59 8.37 -4.93
C ALA A 42 -3.71 6.83 -4.87
N TYR A 43 -4.59 6.25 -5.70
CA TYR A 43 -4.74 4.79 -5.79
C TYR A 43 -3.49 4.10 -6.37
N PHE A 44 -2.80 4.76 -7.31
CA PHE A 44 -1.59 4.22 -7.94
C PHE A 44 -0.29 4.62 -7.23
N MET A 45 -0.35 5.50 -6.22
CA MET A 45 0.86 5.85 -5.46
C MET A 45 1.39 4.64 -4.67
N PRO A 46 2.72 4.42 -4.72
CA PRO A 46 3.35 3.43 -3.86
C PRO A 46 3.10 3.75 -2.39
N ARG A 47 2.79 2.71 -1.61
CA ARG A 47 2.54 2.82 -0.16
C ARG A 47 3.63 2.10 0.60
N ASP A 48 3.78 2.44 1.85
CA ASP A 48 4.61 1.65 2.75
C ASP A 48 3.95 0.27 2.95
N PHE A 49 4.76 -0.79 3.03
CA PHE A 49 4.26 -2.16 3.14
C PHE A 49 3.29 -2.33 4.32
N GLN A 50 3.56 -1.63 5.41
CA GLN A 50 2.71 -1.57 6.61
C GLN A 50 1.23 -1.27 6.31
N ALA A 51 0.95 -0.43 5.31
CA ALA A 51 -0.42 -0.09 4.93
C ALA A 51 -1.21 -1.27 4.33
N TYR A 52 -0.53 -2.35 3.94
CA TYR A 52 -1.17 -3.56 3.46
C TYR A 52 -1.44 -4.55 4.60
N LEU A 53 -0.66 -4.53 5.67
CA LEU A 53 -0.77 -5.47 6.79
C LEU A 53 -2.10 -5.33 7.55
N THR A 54 -2.67 -4.14 7.60
CA THR A 54 -3.97 -3.89 8.24
C THR A 54 -5.16 -4.58 7.54
N LYS A 55 -4.90 -5.26 6.42
CA LYS A 55 -5.93 -6.01 5.67
C LYS A 55 -5.89 -7.50 5.91
N PHE A 56 -4.88 -7.98 6.63
CA PHE A 56 -4.79 -9.39 6.97
C PHE A 56 -5.69 -9.73 8.16
N ASP A 57 -6.13 -10.98 8.20
CA ASP A 57 -6.89 -11.53 9.32
C ASP A 57 -6.07 -11.51 10.60
N SER A 58 -6.73 -11.40 11.75
CA SER A 58 -6.13 -11.45 13.10
C SER A 58 -5.29 -12.72 13.35
N ARG A 59 -5.53 -13.80 12.60
CA ARG A 59 -4.77 -15.05 12.66
C ARG A 59 -3.40 -14.97 11.98
N ALA A 60 -3.19 -13.95 11.15
CA ALA A 60 -1.88 -13.76 10.54
C ALA A 60 -0.86 -13.30 11.58
N THR A 61 0.33 -13.90 11.53
CA THR A 61 1.46 -13.51 12.36
C THR A 61 2.30 -12.48 11.61
N VAL A 62 2.54 -11.34 12.25
CA VAL A 62 3.43 -10.31 11.73
C VAL A 62 4.75 -10.38 12.48
N THR A 63 5.85 -10.38 11.74
CA THR A 63 7.21 -10.34 12.26
C THR A 63 7.84 -9.00 11.90
N ILE A 64 8.35 -8.29 12.91
CA ILE A 64 9.05 -7.02 12.79
C ILE A 64 10.53 -7.27 13.08
N TYR A 65 11.41 -6.89 12.16
CA TYR A 65 12.85 -6.90 12.36
C TYR A 65 13.31 -5.47 12.61
N CYS A 66 13.86 -5.21 13.80
CA CYS A 66 14.26 -3.87 14.21
C CYS A 66 15.54 -3.91 15.04
N ARG A 67 16.24 -2.78 15.11
CA ARG A 67 17.51 -2.71 15.85
C ARG A 67 17.32 -2.52 17.35
N GLN A 68 16.20 -1.92 17.76
CA GLN A 68 15.87 -1.70 19.17
C GLN A 68 14.38 -1.87 19.38
N THR A 69 14.01 -2.45 20.50
CA THR A 69 12.61 -2.62 20.91
C THR A 69 12.48 -2.65 22.43
N ASN A 70 11.33 -2.20 22.94
CA ASN A 70 10.92 -2.37 24.34
C ASN A 70 10.09 -3.65 24.56
N LEU A 71 9.79 -4.37 23.47
CA LEU A 71 9.02 -5.61 23.50
C LEU A 71 9.92 -6.82 23.76
N VAL A 72 9.29 -7.91 24.19
CA VAL A 72 9.94 -9.22 24.21
C VAL A 72 10.17 -9.66 22.76
N GLY A 73 11.42 -9.78 22.39
CA GLY A 73 11.84 -10.21 21.06
C GLY A 73 13.02 -11.19 21.14
N VAL A 74 13.26 -11.89 20.04
CA VAL A 74 14.43 -12.77 19.89
C VAL A 74 15.62 -11.92 19.42
N ASP A 75 16.71 -11.94 20.19
CA ASP A 75 17.96 -11.29 19.79
C ASP A 75 18.59 -12.09 18.64
N MET A 76 18.80 -11.43 17.51
CA MET A 76 19.39 -12.00 16.30
C MET A 76 20.88 -11.63 16.15
N GLY A 77 21.49 -11.00 17.17
CA GLY A 77 22.88 -10.53 17.16
C GLY A 77 23.09 -9.20 16.42
N CYS A 78 22.27 -8.87 15.43
CA CYS A 78 22.30 -7.59 14.71
C CYS A 78 21.02 -6.75 14.93
N GLY A 79 20.09 -7.25 15.73
CA GLY A 79 18.79 -6.64 16.03
C GLY A 79 17.84 -7.65 16.66
N PHE A 80 16.57 -7.29 16.69
CA PHE A 80 15.52 -8.08 17.34
C PHE A 80 14.46 -8.51 16.32
N LYS A 81 13.99 -9.75 16.48
CA LYS A 81 12.81 -10.30 15.83
C LYS A 81 11.64 -10.23 16.82
N VAL A 82 10.64 -9.45 16.51
CA VAL A 82 9.41 -9.29 17.31
C VAL A 82 8.24 -9.88 16.53
N GLU A 83 7.52 -10.81 17.16
CA GLU A 83 6.32 -11.42 16.57
C GLU A 83 5.07 -10.91 17.28
N CYS A 84 4.05 -10.58 16.48
CA CYS A 84 2.76 -10.14 16.98
C CYS A 84 1.63 -10.58 16.02
N SER A 85 0.40 -10.50 16.49
CA SER A 85 -0.77 -10.66 15.60
C SER A 85 -0.96 -9.42 14.72
N ALA A 86 -1.64 -9.59 13.58
CA ALA A 86 -1.94 -8.48 12.70
C ALA A 86 -2.73 -7.35 13.40
N ASP A 87 -3.59 -7.68 14.36
CA ASP A 87 -4.37 -6.68 15.13
C ASP A 87 -3.48 -5.81 16.03
N ASN A 88 -2.40 -6.37 16.57
CA ASN A 88 -1.47 -5.68 17.49
C ASN A 88 -0.30 -5.04 16.76
N PHE A 89 -0.21 -5.20 15.45
CA PHE A 89 0.94 -4.79 14.65
C PHE A 89 1.31 -3.32 14.84
N LEU A 90 0.36 -2.39 14.74
CA LEU A 90 0.65 -0.95 14.83
C LEU A 90 1.17 -0.56 16.22
N GLN A 91 0.65 -1.18 17.27
CA GLN A 91 1.14 -0.97 18.62
C GLN A 91 2.57 -1.51 18.74
N SER A 92 2.81 -2.75 18.32
CA SER A 92 4.15 -3.37 18.36
C SER A 92 5.16 -2.58 17.54
N LEU A 93 4.75 -2.07 16.38
CA LEU A 93 5.61 -1.24 15.53
C LEU A 93 6.05 0.05 16.22
N SER A 94 5.16 0.67 17.02
CA SER A 94 5.50 1.89 17.75
C SER A 94 6.56 1.70 18.85
N GLU A 95 6.74 0.47 19.32
CA GLU A 95 7.75 0.09 20.32
C GLU A 95 9.09 -0.33 19.67
N CYS A 96 9.15 -0.37 18.34
CA CYS A 96 10.33 -0.73 17.57
C CYS A 96 10.96 0.51 16.95
N SER A 97 12.28 0.60 16.98
CA SER A 97 13.01 1.65 16.27
C SER A 97 13.98 1.06 15.25
N SER A 98 14.24 1.82 14.18
CA SER A 98 15.12 1.39 13.08
C SER A 98 14.66 0.04 12.51
N VAL A 99 13.45 0.00 11.98
CA VAL A 99 12.86 -1.20 11.38
C VAL A 99 13.56 -1.51 10.05
N ASP A 100 14.21 -2.67 9.99
CA ASP A 100 14.96 -3.15 8.84
C ASP A 100 14.04 -3.95 7.86
N GLY A 101 12.99 -4.59 8.38
CA GLY A 101 12.04 -5.35 7.57
C GLY A 101 10.78 -5.74 8.34
N ILE A 102 9.74 -6.07 7.60
CA ILE A 102 8.48 -6.54 8.14
C ILE A 102 8.01 -7.70 7.27
N SER A 103 7.56 -8.78 7.87
CA SER A 103 6.91 -9.87 7.17
C SER A 103 5.59 -10.25 7.82
N VAL A 104 4.72 -10.87 7.06
CA VAL A 104 3.48 -11.48 7.52
C VAL A 104 3.42 -12.92 7.05
N SER A 105 2.97 -13.81 7.92
CA SER A 105 2.77 -15.23 7.64
C SER A 105 1.33 -15.62 7.94
N PHE A 106 0.72 -16.39 7.06
CA PHE A 106 -0.66 -16.86 7.20
C PHE A 106 -0.84 -18.22 6.51
N GLU A 107 -1.81 -18.99 6.97
CA GLU A 107 -2.21 -20.23 6.32
C GLU A 107 -2.77 -19.94 4.93
N GLY A 108 -2.28 -20.65 3.91
CA GLY A 108 -2.68 -20.41 2.54
C GLY A 108 -2.22 -21.52 1.60
N GLU A 109 -2.58 -21.40 0.34
CA GLU A 109 -2.26 -22.36 -0.71
C GLU A 109 -1.20 -21.77 -1.68
N TYR A 110 -0.55 -22.66 -2.45
CA TYR A 110 0.41 -22.22 -3.47
C TYR A 110 -0.18 -21.23 -4.49
N GLN A 111 -1.46 -21.35 -4.81
CA GLN A 111 -2.15 -20.40 -5.71
C GLN A 111 -2.22 -18.98 -5.15
N ASP A 112 -2.18 -18.81 -3.82
CA ASP A 112 -2.19 -17.47 -3.19
C ASP A 112 -0.94 -16.68 -3.54
N VAL A 113 0.20 -17.35 -3.77
CA VAL A 113 1.44 -16.72 -4.25
C VAL A 113 1.20 -16.02 -5.59
N SER A 114 0.49 -16.67 -6.51
CA SER A 114 0.16 -16.11 -7.82
C SER A 114 -0.77 -14.90 -7.69
N GLN A 115 -1.78 -15.00 -6.82
CA GLN A 115 -2.70 -13.89 -6.56
C GLN A 115 -2.00 -12.69 -5.92
N LEU A 116 -1.10 -12.93 -4.96
CA LEU A 116 -0.28 -11.89 -4.35
C LEU A 116 0.67 -11.26 -5.36
N ARG A 117 1.32 -12.07 -6.20
CA ARG A 117 2.17 -11.58 -7.28
C ARG A 117 1.41 -10.62 -8.20
N GLU A 118 0.21 -10.99 -8.61
CA GLU A 118 -0.65 -10.13 -9.46
C GLU A 118 -1.13 -8.90 -8.69
N PHE A 119 -1.61 -9.07 -7.46
CA PHE A 119 -2.05 -7.96 -6.62
C PHE A 119 -0.95 -6.92 -6.45
N PHE A 120 0.27 -7.33 -6.12
CA PHE A 120 1.40 -6.42 -5.96
C PHE A 120 2.04 -6.01 -7.30
N ARG A 121 1.62 -6.58 -8.43
CA ARG A 121 2.25 -6.38 -9.75
C ARG A 121 3.75 -6.63 -9.69
N LEU A 122 4.15 -7.71 -9.02
CA LEU A 122 5.54 -8.01 -8.74
C LEU A 122 6.33 -8.29 -10.03
N GLN A 123 7.30 -7.46 -10.30
CA GLN A 123 8.32 -7.68 -11.33
C GLN A 123 9.39 -8.59 -10.72
N VAL A 124 9.29 -9.88 -11.02
CA VAL A 124 10.15 -10.92 -10.44
C VAL A 124 11.58 -10.74 -10.94
N SER A 125 12.53 -10.66 -10.02
CA SER A 125 13.96 -10.63 -10.28
C SER A 125 14.63 -11.99 -10.04
N SER A 126 14.13 -12.78 -9.09
CA SER A 126 14.63 -14.11 -8.79
C SER A 126 13.53 -15.05 -8.33
N VAL A 127 13.72 -16.33 -8.62
CA VAL A 127 12.88 -17.44 -8.16
C VAL A 127 13.79 -18.49 -7.57
N TYR A 128 13.42 -19.04 -6.43
CA TYR A 128 14.08 -20.16 -5.79
C TYR A 128 13.04 -21.21 -5.44
N GLU A 129 13.33 -22.47 -5.77
CA GLU A 129 12.47 -23.60 -5.44
C GLU A 129 13.33 -24.78 -5.03
N GLN A 130 13.17 -25.24 -3.79
CA GLN A 130 13.85 -26.41 -3.26
C GLN A 130 13.11 -26.96 -2.05
N ASP A 131 13.00 -28.29 -1.96
CA ASP A 131 12.48 -29.03 -0.79
C ASP A 131 11.11 -28.54 -0.31
N GLY A 132 10.20 -28.25 -1.26
CA GLY A 132 8.86 -27.75 -0.97
C GLY A 132 8.78 -26.25 -0.63
N LEU A 133 9.91 -25.57 -0.52
CA LEU A 133 9.99 -24.13 -0.39
C LEU A 133 10.00 -23.49 -1.78
N TYR A 134 9.06 -22.58 -2.02
CA TYR A 134 9.00 -21.73 -3.20
C TYR A 134 9.11 -20.26 -2.81
N VAL A 135 10.07 -19.55 -3.39
CA VAL A 135 10.33 -18.14 -3.07
C VAL A 135 10.43 -17.33 -4.36
N ILE A 136 9.76 -16.20 -4.41
CA ILE A 136 9.92 -15.19 -5.45
C ILE A 136 10.29 -13.85 -4.82
N CYS A 137 11.29 -13.20 -5.41
CA CYS A 137 11.71 -11.86 -5.01
C CYS A 137 11.58 -10.91 -6.20
N GLY A 138 11.33 -9.65 -5.92
CA GLY A 138 11.27 -8.66 -6.98
C GLY A 138 10.85 -7.28 -6.54
N LYS A 139 10.54 -6.45 -7.54
CA LYS A 139 10.09 -5.07 -7.35
C LYS A 139 8.59 -4.97 -7.57
N SER A 140 7.88 -4.51 -6.56
CA SER A 140 6.49 -4.09 -6.68
C SER A 140 6.40 -2.57 -6.87
N PRO A 141 5.69 -2.06 -7.87
CA PRO A 141 5.44 -0.63 -8.01
C PRO A 141 4.49 -0.09 -6.94
N ARG A 142 3.84 -0.97 -6.17
CA ARG A 142 2.92 -0.60 -5.08
C ARG A 142 3.61 -0.36 -3.75
N ILE A 143 4.89 -0.76 -3.61
CA ILE A 143 5.68 -0.61 -2.39
C ILE A 143 6.77 0.44 -2.62
N ARG A 144 6.87 1.40 -1.70
CA ARG A 144 7.71 2.59 -1.86
C ARG A 144 9.20 2.30 -1.67
N SER A 145 9.55 1.57 -0.62
CA SER A 145 10.95 1.31 -0.23
C SER A 145 11.44 -0.04 -0.76
N GLY A 146 12.76 -0.21 -0.85
CA GLY A 146 13.38 -1.45 -1.27
C GLY A 146 14.87 -1.41 -1.03
N ILE A 147 15.53 -2.55 -1.23
CA ILE A 147 16.97 -2.72 -1.14
C ILE A 147 17.55 -3.04 -2.52
N PHE A 148 18.85 -2.84 -2.69
CA PHE A 148 19.58 -3.30 -3.87
C PHE A 148 20.15 -4.70 -3.59
N ASP A 149 19.79 -5.65 -4.45
CA ASP A 149 20.29 -7.01 -4.42
C ASP A 149 20.69 -7.46 -5.84
N GLY A 150 21.95 -7.84 -6.02
CA GLY A 150 22.49 -8.29 -7.30
C GLY A 150 22.29 -7.32 -8.47
N GLY A 151 22.21 -6.01 -8.21
CA GLY A 151 21.97 -4.98 -9.24
C GLY A 151 20.48 -4.68 -9.49
N ASN A 152 19.56 -5.39 -8.84
CA ASN A 152 18.13 -5.19 -8.93
C ASN A 152 17.59 -4.52 -7.65
N VAL A 153 16.52 -3.76 -7.79
CA VAL A 153 15.75 -3.29 -6.63
C VAL A 153 14.77 -4.38 -6.22
N VAL A 154 14.87 -4.85 -4.98
CA VAL A 154 13.92 -5.78 -4.37
C VAL A 154 13.21 -5.05 -3.24
N ASN A 155 11.88 -5.07 -3.25
CA ASN A 155 11.06 -4.48 -2.20
C ASN A 155 9.96 -5.41 -1.71
N LEU A 156 9.84 -6.59 -2.30
CA LEU A 156 8.88 -7.61 -1.91
C LEU A 156 9.42 -9.00 -2.17
N GLN A 157 9.27 -9.85 -1.18
CA GLN A 157 9.50 -11.28 -1.25
C GLN A 157 8.21 -12.00 -0.87
N ILE A 158 7.87 -13.04 -1.61
CA ILE A 158 6.75 -13.94 -1.32
C ILE A 158 7.32 -15.35 -1.29
N ALA A 159 7.00 -16.09 -0.23
CA ALA A 159 7.40 -17.48 -0.09
C ALA A 159 6.20 -18.33 0.27
N TYR A 160 6.27 -19.61 -0.08
CA TYR A 160 5.31 -20.64 0.29
C TYR A 160 6.06 -21.88 0.74
N LYS A 161 5.64 -22.42 1.89
CA LYS A 161 6.14 -23.70 2.40
C LYS A 161 5.08 -24.35 3.30
N ASP A 162 4.83 -25.61 3.12
CA ASP A 162 4.02 -26.47 4.01
C ASP A 162 2.65 -25.87 4.40
N GLY A 163 1.94 -25.25 3.45
CA GLY A 163 0.63 -24.65 3.71
C GLY A 163 0.68 -23.25 4.31
N VAL A 164 1.86 -22.63 4.38
CA VAL A 164 2.03 -21.27 4.90
C VAL A 164 2.58 -20.36 3.80
N VAL A 165 1.93 -19.21 3.64
CA VAL A 165 2.39 -18.13 2.78
C VAL A 165 3.07 -17.07 3.64
N HIS A 166 4.27 -16.66 3.23
CA HIS A 166 5.05 -15.61 3.84
C HIS A 166 5.18 -14.44 2.85
N LEU A 167 5.00 -13.23 3.33
CA LEU A 167 5.11 -12.02 2.54
C LEU A 167 5.97 -11.02 3.30
N GLY A 168 7.09 -10.59 2.75
CA GLY A 168 8.03 -9.69 3.42
C GLY A 168 8.49 -8.51 2.58
N SER A 169 8.75 -7.40 3.25
CA SER A 169 9.30 -6.20 2.64
C SER A 169 10.42 -5.61 3.54
N PRO A 170 11.61 -5.36 2.96
CA PRO A 170 12.00 -5.68 1.58
C PRO A 170 12.20 -7.18 1.35
N LEU A 171 12.59 -7.92 2.36
CA LEU A 171 12.81 -9.37 2.37
C LEU A 171 12.18 -10.00 3.61
N ILE A 172 11.99 -11.31 3.58
CA ILE A 172 11.67 -12.11 4.75
C ILE A 172 13.00 -12.41 5.45
N LEU A 173 13.19 -11.82 6.61
CA LEU A 173 14.39 -12.00 7.41
C LEU A 173 14.11 -13.07 8.47
N GLY A 174 14.45 -14.31 8.20
CA GLY A 174 14.25 -15.42 9.13
C GLY A 174 14.06 -16.76 8.42
N ASP A 175 13.73 -17.78 9.21
CA ASP A 175 13.53 -19.15 8.73
C ASP A 175 12.10 -19.29 8.13
N TYR A 176 11.99 -20.16 7.12
CA TYR A 176 10.75 -20.57 6.48
C TYR A 176 10.22 -21.87 7.10
#